data_65e56b236c0bce85fcfaef990bcb933c
#
_entry.id   65e56b236c0bce85fcfaef990bcb933c
#
_cell.length_a   1.000
_cell.length_b   1.000
_cell.length_c   1.000
_cell.angle_alpha   90.00
_cell.angle_beta   90.00
_cell.angle_gamma   90.00
#
_symmetry.space_group_name_H-M   'P 1'
#
loop_
_entity.id
_entity.type
_entity.pdbx_description
1 polymer ?
#
loop_
_entity_poly.entity_id
_entity_poly.type
_entity_poly.pdbx_seq_one_letter_code
_entity_poly.pdbx_strand_id
1 'polypeptide(L)'
;MNPLISKYISFLFIVLIHKYYVSSTLIDYSSDSKTHQMSLKIFHDDLEKDLGFETNELDYNDYENTNLIIKDYLKKFIKIYSNEDQIELDYLGFERKNDLLIYYIEIYNDFEIKSLIIENKILFKSFRNQKNIILYRKNNYKKSFIHTNDNFQSVISIP
;
A
#
# COMPACT_ATOMS: atom_id res chain seq x y z
N MET A 1 22.43 -37.32 18.12
CA MET A 1 21.90 -35.93 18.40
C MET A 1 20.72 -36.09 19.32
N ASN A 2 20.74 -35.44 20.48
CA ASN A 2 19.75 -35.67 21.54
C ASN A 2 18.37 -35.12 21.08
N PRO A 3 17.29 -35.92 21.07
CA PRO A 3 15.97 -35.51 20.56
C PRO A 3 15.37 -34.29 21.28
N LEU A 4 15.82 -34.01 22.51
CA LEU A 4 15.44 -32.82 23.26
C LEU A 4 16.03 -31.54 22.65
N ILE A 5 17.27 -31.57 22.19
CA ILE A 5 17.95 -30.41 21.58
C ILE A 5 17.29 -30.06 20.22
N SER A 6 16.87 -31.07 19.45
CA SER A 6 16.14 -30.87 18.18
C SER A 6 14.79 -30.17 18.37
N LYS A 7 14.07 -30.48 19.46
CA LYS A 7 12.78 -29.85 19.80
C LYS A 7 12.93 -28.36 20.17
N TYR A 8 13.97 -28.00 20.90
CA TYR A 8 14.22 -26.61 21.27
C TYR A 8 14.73 -25.76 20.09
N ILE A 9 15.51 -26.34 19.18
CA ILE A 9 15.95 -25.66 17.96
C ILE A 9 14.74 -25.40 17.02
N SER A 10 13.80 -26.35 16.90
CA SER A 10 12.58 -26.14 16.11
C SER A 10 11.67 -25.08 16.71
N PHE A 11 11.57 -24.99 18.04
CA PHE A 11 10.80 -23.93 18.71
C PHE A 11 11.46 -22.57 18.60
N LEU A 12 12.78 -22.49 18.63
CA LEU A 12 13.52 -21.24 18.46
C LEU A 12 13.37 -20.67 17.05
N PHE A 13 13.24 -21.51 16.03
CA PHE A 13 13.00 -21.08 14.64
C PHE A 13 11.60 -20.45 14.44
N ILE A 14 10.60 -20.89 15.20
CA ILE A 14 9.23 -20.34 15.12
C ILE A 14 9.16 -18.92 15.73
N VAL A 15 10.01 -18.60 16.71
CA VAL A 15 10.04 -17.27 17.35
C VAL A 15 10.73 -16.21 16.47
N LEU A 16 11.46 -16.60 15.45
CA LEU A 16 12.16 -15.69 14.52
C LEU A 16 11.38 -15.31 13.26
N ILE A 17 10.09 -15.65 13.17
CA ILE A 17 9.22 -15.08 12.14
C ILE A 17 8.90 -13.64 12.58
N HIS A 18 9.83 -12.74 12.34
CA HIS A 18 9.54 -11.32 12.34
C HIS A 18 8.45 -11.09 11.29
N LYS A 19 7.24 -10.75 11.72
CA LYS A 19 6.24 -10.21 10.81
C LYS A 19 6.85 -8.96 10.16
N TYR A 20 7.20 -9.09 8.89
CA TYR A 20 7.60 -7.93 8.10
C TYR A 20 6.31 -7.18 7.74
N TYR A 21 6.08 -6.06 8.39
CA TYR A 21 4.98 -5.18 8.03
C TYR A 21 5.35 -4.42 6.77
N VAL A 22 4.75 -4.82 5.64
CA VAL A 22 5.06 -4.29 4.31
C VAL A 22 3.79 -4.12 3.51
N SER A 23 3.65 -2.99 2.86
CA SER A 23 2.72 -2.81 1.75
C SER A 23 3.48 -2.52 0.46
N SER A 24 2.85 -2.74 -0.69
CA SER A 24 3.44 -2.39 -1.97
C SER A 24 2.45 -1.62 -2.85
N THR A 25 2.93 -0.53 -3.43
CA THR A 25 2.19 0.33 -4.34
C THR A 25 2.90 0.33 -5.68
N LEU A 26 2.21 -0.05 -6.75
CA LEU A 26 2.66 0.15 -8.12
C LEU A 26 1.89 1.33 -8.69
N ILE A 27 2.60 2.32 -9.24
CA ILE A 27 2.03 3.40 -10.04
C ILE A 27 2.59 3.24 -11.46
N ASP A 28 1.72 2.91 -12.40
CA ASP A 28 2.07 2.60 -13.78
C ASP A 28 1.38 3.58 -14.74
N TYR A 29 2.14 4.20 -15.63
CA TYR A 29 1.57 5.05 -16.66
C TYR A 29 1.04 4.21 -17.81
N SER A 30 -0.25 4.33 -18.10
CA SER A 30 -0.89 3.72 -19.26
C SER A 30 -0.86 4.72 -20.44
N SER A 31 -0.15 4.36 -21.51
CA SER A 31 -0.12 5.15 -22.74
C SER A 31 -1.46 5.16 -23.46
N ASP A 32 -2.26 4.11 -23.30
CA ASP A 32 -3.55 3.94 -23.98
C ASP A 32 -4.61 4.86 -23.38
N SER A 33 -4.73 4.87 -22.05
CA SER A 33 -5.67 5.74 -21.33
C SER A 33 -5.10 7.12 -21.02
N LYS A 34 -3.78 7.31 -21.15
CA LYS A 34 -3.05 8.53 -20.74
C LYS A 34 -3.21 8.88 -19.26
N THR A 35 -3.42 7.87 -18.42
CA THR A 35 -3.59 8.00 -16.99
C THR A 35 -2.50 7.27 -16.24
N HIS A 36 -2.32 7.59 -14.94
CA HIS A 36 -1.52 6.78 -14.05
C HIS A 36 -2.44 5.83 -13.28
N GLN A 37 -2.20 4.54 -13.42
CA GLN A 37 -2.94 3.49 -12.72
C GLN A 37 -2.15 3.04 -11.51
N MET A 38 -2.80 3.02 -10.35
CA MET A 38 -2.17 2.64 -9.11
C MET A 38 -2.84 1.39 -8.54
N SER A 39 -2.02 0.41 -8.18
CA SER A 39 -2.45 -0.77 -7.43
C SER A 39 -1.71 -0.84 -6.11
N LEU A 40 -2.45 -0.92 -5.01
CA LEU A 40 -1.95 -0.99 -3.66
C LEU A 40 -2.25 -2.38 -3.08
N LYS A 41 -1.21 -3.07 -2.61
CA LYS A 41 -1.32 -4.39 -1.97
C LYS A 41 -1.02 -4.26 -0.48
N ILE A 42 -1.96 -4.71 0.34
CA ILE A 42 -1.90 -4.68 1.80
C ILE A 42 -2.34 -6.04 2.32
N PHE A 43 -1.76 -6.54 3.41
CA PHE A 43 -2.33 -7.65 4.14
C PHE A 43 -3.65 -7.21 4.79
N HIS A 44 -4.72 -7.97 4.58
CA HIS A 44 -6.05 -7.55 5.02
C HIS A 44 -6.16 -7.49 6.56
N ASP A 45 -5.50 -8.40 7.30
CA ASP A 45 -5.45 -8.41 8.75
C ASP A 45 -4.69 -7.19 9.32
N ASP A 46 -3.64 -6.74 8.65
CA ASP A 46 -2.93 -5.51 9.02
C ASP A 46 -3.78 -4.27 8.77
N LEU A 47 -4.54 -4.23 7.67
CA LEU A 47 -5.47 -3.14 7.37
C LEU A 47 -6.60 -3.09 8.40
N GLU A 48 -7.24 -4.22 8.71
CA GLU A 48 -8.30 -4.31 9.72
C GLU A 48 -7.81 -3.76 11.06
N LYS A 49 -6.63 -4.17 11.51
CA LYS A 49 -6.02 -3.69 12.73
C LYS A 49 -5.77 -2.17 12.73
N ASP A 50 -5.29 -1.61 11.62
CA ASP A 50 -5.03 -0.16 11.53
C ASP A 50 -6.33 0.66 11.46
N LEU A 51 -7.38 0.09 10.91
CA LEU A 51 -8.74 0.61 10.96
C LEU A 51 -9.35 0.56 12.37
N GLY A 52 -8.87 -0.33 13.24
CA GLY A 52 -9.36 -0.54 14.60
C GLY A 52 -10.36 -1.69 14.73
N PHE A 53 -10.41 -2.57 13.74
CA PHE A 53 -11.18 -3.81 13.76
C PHE A 53 -10.37 -4.96 14.35
N GLU A 54 -11.08 -5.96 14.88
CA GLU A 54 -10.48 -7.28 15.17
C GLU A 54 -10.27 -8.06 13.86
N THR A 55 -9.39 -9.06 13.89
CA THR A 55 -9.09 -9.86 12.69
C THR A 55 -10.35 -10.58 12.16
N ASN A 56 -10.65 -10.42 10.88
CA ASN A 56 -11.83 -10.90 10.17
C ASN A 56 -13.17 -10.29 10.65
N GLU A 57 -13.13 -9.12 11.25
CA GLU A 57 -14.34 -8.38 11.64
C GLU A 57 -14.92 -7.58 10.46
N LEU A 58 -14.07 -7.13 9.52
CA LEU A 58 -14.53 -6.41 8.34
C LEU A 58 -15.28 -7.37 7.39
N ASP A 59 -16.55 -7.07 7.10
CA ASP A 59 -17.38 -7.92 6.24
C ASP A 59 -17.09 -7.69 4.76
N TYR A 60 -16.20 -8.48 4.20
CA TYR A 60 -15.85 -8.41 2.77
C TYR A 60 -16.97 -8.89 1.83
N ASN A 61 -18.05 -9.49 2.33
CA ASN A 61 -19.22 -9.83 1.51
C ASN A 61 -20.12 -8.61 1.31
N ASP A 62 -20.13 -7.67 2.25
CA ASP A 62 -20.70 -6.34 2.07
C ASP A 62 -19.69 -5.43 1.34
N TYR A 63 -19.56 -5.66 0.03
CA TYR A 63 -18.56 -4.99 -0.80
C TYR A 63 -18.69 -3.46 -0.76
N GLU A 64 -19.91 -2.93 -0.87
CA GLU A 64 -20.13 -1.48 -0.97
C GLU A 64 -19.72 -0.76 0.32
N ASN A 65 -20.16 -1.26 1.47
CA ASN A 65 -19.80 -0.68 2.76
C ASN A 65 -18.30 -0.84 3.06
N THR A 66 -17.73 -2.03 2.82
CA THR A 66 -16.31 -2.28 2.98
C THR A 66 -15.47 -1.40 2.07
N ASN A 67 -15.88 -1.21 0.81
CA ASN A 67 -15.20 -0.31 -0.12
C ASN A 67 -15.20 1.15 0.36
N LEU A 68 -16.32 1.62 0.92
CA LEU A 68 -16.39 2.97 1.50
C LEU A 68 -15.42 3.15 2.66
N ILE A 69 -15.38 2.20 3.59
CA ILE A 69 -14.46 2.22 4.75
C ILE A 69 -13.00 2.28 4.29
N ILE A 70 -12.61 1.41 3.34
CA ILE A 70 -11.26 1.35 2.83
C ILE A 70 -10.91 2.63 2.05
N LYS A 71 -11.80 3.12 1.20
CA LYS A 71 -11.65 4.36 0.45
C LYS A 71 -11.39 5.55 1.37
N ASP A 72 -12.16 5.71 2.44
CA ASP A 72 -12.00 6.81 3.39
C ASP A 72 -10.68 6.72 4.14
N TYR A 73 -10.24 5.50 4.49
CA TYR A 73 -8.93 5.25 5.05
C TYR A 73 -7.82 5.66 4.08
N LEU A 74 -7.89 5.22 2.82
CA LEU A 74 -6.88 5.52 1.82
C LEU A 74 -6.81 7.02 1.51
N LYS A 75 -7.94 7.71 1.40
CA LYS A 75 -8.00 9.19 1.23
C LYS A 75 -7.28 9.94 2.34
N LYS A 76 -7.31 9.41 3.56
CA LYS A 76 -6.66 10.03 4.70
C LYS A 76 -5.14 9.86 4.69
N PHE A 77 -4.64 8.70 4.26
CA PHE A 77 -3.25 8.29 4.43
C PHE A 77 -2.41 8.26 3.15
N ILE A 78 -3.05 8.35 1.97
CA ILE A 78 -2.35 8.47 0.68
C ILE A 78 -2.73 9.82 0.07
N LYS A 79 -1.70 10.61 -0.28
CA LYS A 79 -1.87 11.86 -1.00
C LYS A 79 -0.87 11.95 -2.12
N ILE A 80 -1.29 12.46 -3.25
CA ILE A 80 -0.45 12.68 -4.42
C ILE A 80 -0.63 14.13 -4.85
N TYR A 81 0.50 14.77 -5.15
CA TYR A 81 0.52 16.17 -5.59
C TYR A 81 1.29 16.27 -6.90
N SER A 82 0.90 17.22 -7.72
CA SER A 82 1.66 17.70 -8.89
C SER A 82 1.70 19.22 -8.86
N ASN A 83 2.88 19.80 -9.04
CA ASN A 83 3.07 21.27 -9.01
C ASN A 83 2.50 21.93 -7.73
N GLU A 84 2.66 21.27 -6.58
CA GLU A 84 2.16 21.69 -5.26
C GLU A 84 0.64 21.53 -5.05
N ASP A 85 -0.12 21.26 -6.11
CA ASP A 85 -1.56 20.99 -6.02
C ASP A 85 -1.84 19.51 -5.74
N GLN A 86 -2.74 19.24 -4.79
CA GLN A 86 -3.18 17.87 -4.53
C GLN A 86 -4.05 17.38 -5.67
N ILE A 87 -3.67 16.22 -6.23
CA ILE A 87 -4.43 15.57 -7.30
C ILE A 87 -5.59 14.79 -6.68
N GLU A 88 -6.76 14.89 -7.28
CA GLU A 88 -7.88 14.04 -6.94
C GLU A 88 -7.64 12.61 -7.47
N LEU A 89 -7.89 11.63 -6.59
CA LEU A 89 -7.73 10.20 -6.89
C LEU A 89 -9.08 9.56 -7.12
N ASP A 90 -9.22 8.83 -8.22
CA ASP A 90 -10.40 8.02 -8.48
C ASP A 90 -10.21 6.61 -7.89
N TYR A 91 -11.02 6.29 -6.89
CA TYR A 91 -10.96 5.04 -6.11
C TYR A 91 -11.88 4.01 -6.75
N LEU A 92 -11.33 3.11 -7.58
CA LEU A 92 -12.07 2.17 -8.40
C LEU A 92 -12.65 0.99 -7.60
N GLY A 93 -11.97 0.59 -6.51
CA GLY A 93 -12.39 -0.52 -5.67
C GLY A 93 -11.27 -1.48 -5.36
N PHE A 94 -11.62 -2.62 -4.78
CA PHE A 94 -10.65 -3.62 -4.32
C PHE A 94 -11.01 -5.04 -4.75
N GLU A 95 -10.02 -5.91 -4.73
CA GLU A 95 -10.19 -7.36 -4.73
C GLU A 95 -9.42 -7.99 -3.55
N ARG A 96 -9.95 -9.10 -3.04
CA ARG A 96 -9.26 -9.90 -2.03
C ARG A 96 -8.69 -11.15 -2.69
N LYS A 97 -7.39 -11.38 -2.50
CA LYS A 97 -6.68 -12.54 -3.04
C LYS A 97 -5.81 -13.18 -1.97
N ASN A 98 -6.26 -14.30 -1.42
CA ASN A 98 -5.66 -14.93 -0.25
C ASN A 98 -5.62 -13.94 0.93
N ASP A 99 -4.42 -13.71 1.49
CA ASP A 99 -4.19 -12.81 2.63
C ASP A 99 -4.01 -11.34 2.20
N LEU A 100 -4.07 -11.05 0.89
CA LEU A 100 -3.88 -9.71 0.35
C LEU A 100 -5.19 -9.08 -0.06
N LEU A 101 -5.31 -7.80 0.25
CA LEU A 101 -6.24 -6.88 -0.35
C LEU A 101 -5.49 -6.05 -1.39
N ILE A 102 -6.02 -5.99 -2.62
CA ILE A 102 -5.47 -5.20 -3.72
C ILE A 102 -6.47 -4.10 -4.03
N TYR A 103 -6.09 -2.85 -3.81
CA TYR A 103 -6.95 -1.70 -4.10
C TYR A 103 -6.48 -0.98 -5.37
N TYR A 104 -7.43 -0.62 -6.22
CA TYR A 104 -7.18 0.03 -7.51
C TYR A 104 -7.60 1.48 -7.46
N ILE A 105 -6.71 2.36 -7.91
CA ILE A 105 -6.89 3.81 -7.93
C ILE A 105 -6.42 4.31 -9.29
N GLU A 106 -7.13 5.27 -9.87
CA GLU A 106 -6.69 5.96 -11.07
C GLU A 106 -6.39 7.43 -10.75
N ILE A 107 -5.32 7.93 -11.34
CA ILE A 107 -4.85 9.30 -11.18
C ILE A 107 -5.13 9.99 -12.50
N TYR A 108 -6.23 10.74 -12.54
CA TYR A 108 -6.58 11.56 -13.69
C TYR A 108 -5.84 12.88 -13.67
N ASN A 109 -5.47 13.30 -14.86
CA ASN A 109 -4.84 14.59 -15.00
C ASN A 109 -5.05 15.15 -16.41
N ASP A 110 -5.63 16.34 -16.50
CA ASP A 110 -5.88 17.03 -17.78
C ASP A 110 -4.64 17.72 -18.35
N PHE A 111 -3.51 17.68 -17.61
CA PHE A 111 -2.25 18.30 -17.99
C PHE A 111 -1.08 17.33 -17.86
N GLU A 112 0.00 17.61 -18.56
CA GLU A 112 1.22 16.79 -18.48
C GLU A 112 1.85 16.86 -17.10
N ILE A 113 1.92 15.72 -16.42
CA ILE A 113 2.59 15.61 -15.13
C ILE A 113 4.10 15.50 -15.33
N LYS A 114 4.85 16.49 -14.89
CA LYS A 114 6.32 16.51 -14.90
C LYS A 114 6.94 16.00 -13.61
N SER A 115 6.22 16.10 -12.51
CA SER A 115 6.63 15.56 -11.22
C SER A 115 5.45 15.15 -10.39
N LEU A 116 5.64 14.11 -9.58
CA LEU A 116 4.69 13.66 -8.56
C LEU A 116 5.37 13.71 -7.20
N ILE A 117 4.68 14.26 -6.22
CA ILE A 117 5.01 14.08 -4.82
C ILE A 117 4.02 13.07 -4.27
N ILE A 118 4.53 12.00 -3.67
CA ILE A 118 3.71 10.91 -3.13
C ILE A 118 3.92 10.84 -1.63
N GLU A 119 2.84 10.98 -0.88
CA GLU A 119 2.79 10.66 0.55
C GLU A 119 2.04 9.34 0.74
N ASN A 120 2.64 8.42 1.50
CA ASN A 120 1.98 7.17 1.88
C ASN A 120 2.28 6.87 3.34
N LYS A 121 1.26 7.01 4.18
CA LYS A 121 1.29 6.83 5.64
C LYS A 121 0.41 5.67 6.11
N ILE A 122 0.00 4.77 5.19
CA ILE A 122 -0.85 3.63 5.56
C ILE A 122 -0.14 2.73 6.57
N LEU A 123 -0.90 2.16 7.49
CA LEU A 123 -0.45 1.22 8.52
C LEU A 123 0.51 1.79 9.57
N PHE A 124 0.91 3.07 9.49
CA PHE A 124 1.85 3.66 10.43
C PHE A 124 1.28 3.84 11.83
N LYS A 125 -0.04 3.94 11.97
CA LYS A 125 -0.70 4.07 13.28
C LYS A 125 -0.49 2.81 14.12
N SER A 126 -0.63 1.64 13.52
CA SER A 126 -0.59 0.34 14.22
C SER A 126 0.78 -0.33 14.18
N PHE A 127 1.64 0.03 13.21
CA PHE A 127 2.90 -0.67 12.98
C PHE A 127 4.09 0.29 12.87
N ARG A 128 4.87 0.40 13.95
CA ARG A 128 6.03 1.31 14.00
C ARG A 128 7.11 0.99 12.96
N ASN A 129 7.28 -0.29 12.61
CA ASN A 129 8.30 -0.75 11.66
C ASN A 129 7.73 -0.98 10.25
N GLN A 130 6.55 -0.43 9.94
CA GLN A 130 5.94 -0.50 8.63
C GLN A 130 6.85 0.06 7.54
N LYS A 131 6.89 -0.63 6.40
CA LYS A 131 7.54 -0.17 5.17
C LYS A 131 6.54 -0.16 4.03
N ASN A 132 6.31 1.00 3.44
CA ASN A 132 5.47 1.14 2.26
C ASN A 132 6.37 1.25 1.04
N ILE A 133 6.44 0.21 0.22
CA ILE A 133 7.26 0.16 -0.99
C ILE A 133 6.44 0.77 -2.12
N ILE A 134 7.02 1.74 -2.83
CA ILE A 134 6.40 2.39 -3.97
C ILE A 134 7.27 2.14 -5.18
N LEU A 135 6.67 1.61 -6.25
CA LEU A 135 7.29 1.46 -7.56
C LEU A 135 6.53 2.31 -8.56
N TYR A 136 7.22 3.23 -9.20
CA TYR A 136 6.72 4.02 -10.33
C TYR A 136 7.29 3.49 -11.64
N ARG A 137 6.43 3.41 -12.69
CA ARG A 137 6.82 3.04 -14.06
C ARG A 137 6.18 3.98 -15.09
N LYS A 138 6.96 4.39 -16.08
CA LYS A 138 6.50 5.06 -17.30
C LYS A 138 7.44 4.65 -18.42
N ASN A 139 6.97 3.85 -19.37
CA ASN A 139 7.80 3.25 -20.42
C ASN A 139 9.02 2.52 -19.85
N ASN A 140 10.23 2.92 -20.23
CA ASN A 140 11.49 2.36 -19.72
C ASN A 140 11.95 2.99 -18.39
N TYR A 141 11.31 4.07 -17.93
CA TYR A 141 11.64 4.73 -16.69
C TYR A 141 11.01 3.99 -15.50
N LYS A 142 11.83 3.65 -14.52
CA LYS A 142 11.39 2.99 -13.28
C LYS A 142 12.08 3.64 -12.10
N LYS A 143 11.33 3.85 -11.03
CA LYS A 143 11.87 4.35 -9.77
C LYS A 143 11.16 3.70 -8.59
N SER A 144 11.90 3.38 -7.53
CA SER A 144 11.31 2.80 -6.31
C SER A 144 11.73 3.59 -5.08
N PHE A 145 10.85 3.60 -4.09
CA PHE A 145 11.02 4.25 -2.81
C PHE A 145 10.52 3.35 -1.70
N ILE A 146 11.03 3.58 -0.50
CA ILE A 146 10.52 2.94 0.72
C ILE A 146 10.13 4.07 1.66
N HIS A 147 8.83 4.14 1.98
CA HIS A 147 8.33 5.05 3.00
C HIS A 147 8.30 4.36 4.36
N THR A 148 8.67 5.11 5.37
CA THR A 148 8.65 4.72 6.78
C THR A 148 8.01 5.84 7.60
N ASN A 149 7.78 5.61 8.90
CA ASN A 149 7.25 6.65 9.78
C ASN A 149 8.06 7.95 9.75
N ASP A 150 9.38 7.85 9.62
CA ASP A 150 10.28 9.01 9.63
C ASP A 150 10.48 9.63 8.24
N ASN A 151 10.14 8.89 7.17
CA ASN A 151 10.29 9.33 5.78
C ASN A 151 9.15 8.78 4.93
N PHE A 152 8.02 9.46 4.90
CA PHE A 152 6.77 9.02 4.27
C PHE A 152 6.45 9.73 2.94
N GLN A 153 7.38 10.49 2.40
CA GLN A 153 7.20 11.27 1.18
C GLN A 153 8.34 11.02 0.19
N SER A 154 8.01 11.01 -1.08
CA SER A 154 8.99 10.93 -2.17
C SER A 154 8.59 11.81 -3.33
N VAL A 155 9.60 12.26 -4.11
CA VAL A 155 9.42 13.06 -5.32
C VAL A 155 9.89 12.25 -6.53
N ILE A 156 9.04 12.19 -7.54
CA ILE A 156 9.32 11.55 -8.82
C ILE A 156 9.33 12.63 -9.90
N SER A 157 10.49 12.86 -10.52
CA SER A 157 10.56 13.64 -11.76
C SER A 157 10.25 12.71 -12.93
N ILE A 158 9.27 13.06 -13.73
CA ILE A 158 8.78 12.24 -14.85
C ILE A 158 9.40 12.76 -16.13
N PRO A 159 10.17 11.92 -16.86
CA PRO A 159 10.77 12.30 -18.13
C PRO A 159 9.76 12.38 -19.28
#